data_86d5d41a648abea98dc5269ad441f956
#
_entry.id   86d5d41a648abea98dc5269ad441f956
#
_cell.length_a   1.000
_cell.length_b   1.000
_cell.length_c   1.000
_cell.angle_alpha   90.00
_cell.angle_beta   90.00
_cell.angle_gamma   90.00
#
_symmetry.space_group_name_H-M   'P 1'
#
loop_
_entity.id
_entity.type
_entity.pdbx_description
1 polymer ?
#
loop_
_entity_poly.entity_id
_entity_poly.type
_entity_poly.pdbx_seq_one_letter_code
_entity_poly.pdbx_strand_id
1 'polypeptide(L)'
;MFTADYDGSPELMINRTDHRGHIPFVTATVRGAFSDDDTDIEFVTLHAVERYGLDITYPEITEAWMTHINDFIWVANREARNLMDKGFVAPDTGRKENNKHWFQIDPQLVNEIWSAFYPGMVEQATERALWGARITNDDWGTHPTIAYGAMISAAFFESDVNKLMKIAVKSVPRKGPFAEGMRDVIRWHKKHDDWRTTRQLIHDKYYAYKRGSVEAPVSVVSSLVNGLTGMMAILYGEGDCLLYTSDAADDWSSG
;
A
#
# COMPACT_ATOMS: atom_id res chain seq x y z
N MET A 1 4.92 -17.38 2.10
CA MET A 1 3.61 -18.05 2.16
C MET A 1 3.72 -19.19 3.13
N PHE A 2 3.11 -19.07 4.29
CA PHE A 2 3.07 -20.12 5.31
C PHE A 2 1.62 -20.59 5.44
N THR A 3 1.37 -21.84 5.10
CA THR A 3 0.13 -22.50 5.48
C THR A 3 0.49 -23.62 6.41
N ALA A 4 -0.15 -23.69 7.56
CA ALA A 4 0.09 -24.75 8.55
C ALA A 4 -0.12 -26.17 7.99
N ASP A 5 -0.82 -26.29 6.87
CA ASP A 5 -1.20 -27.55 6.23
C ASP A 5 -0.43 -27.81 4.92
N TYR A 6 0.49 -26.91 4.52
CA TYR A 6 1.31 -27.12 3.33
C TYR A 6 2.60 -27.87 3.68
N ASP A 7 2.72 -29.08 3.18
CA ASP A 7 3.86 -29.97 3.42
C ASP A 7 5.02 -29.84 2.40
N GLY A 8 4.90 -28.91 1.46
CA GLY A 8 5.87 -28.69 0.39
C GLY A 8 5.63 -29.57 -0.85
N SER A 9 4.53 -30.31 -0.91
CA SER A 9 4.22 -31.18 -2.03
C SER A 9 3.97 -30.40 -3.31
N PRO A 10 4.69 -30.69 -4.42
CA PRO A 10 4.51 -29.98 -5.70
C PRO A 10 3.09 -30.09 -6.26
N GLU A 11 2.37 -31.15 -5.92
CA GLU A 11 1.00 -31.40 -6.36
C GLU A 11 -0.02 -30.37 -5.81
N LEU A 12 0.31 -29.73 -4.69
CA LEU A 12 -0.51 -28.70 -4.07
C LEU A 12 -0.22 -27.30 -4.61
N MET A 13 0.77 -27.19 -5.50
CA MET A 13 1.20 -25.91 -6.04
C MET A 13 0.79 -25.76 -7.50
N ILE A 14 0.20 -24.63 -7.84
CA ILE A 14 0.02 -24.19 -9.23
C ILE A 14 1.06 -23.09 -9.50
N ASN A 15 1.90 -23.33 -10.51
CA ASN A 15 2.74 -22.27 -11.04
C ASN A 15 1.90 -21.35 -11.93
N ARG A 16 1.55 -20.19 -11.43
CA ARG A 16 0.93 -19.15 -12.25
C ARG A 16 2.03 -18.46 -13.05
N THR A 17 2.01 -18.68 -14.35
CA THR A 17 2.83 -17.92 -15.30
C THR A 17 2.03 -16.72 -15.73
N ASP A 18 2.26 -15.59 -15.14
CA ASP A 18 1.85 -14.31 -15.66
C ASP A 18 3.10 -13.47 -16.00
N HIS A 19 2.89 -12.26 -16.45
CA HIS A 19 3.98 -11.33 -16.77
C HIS A 19 4.83 -10.91 -15.56
N ARG A 20 4.50 -11.35 -14.35
CA ARG A 20 5.22 -11.12 -13.09
C ARG A 20 6.12 -12.29 -12.71
N GLY A 21 6.09 -13.38 -13.48
CA GLY A 21 6.86 -14.59 -13.21
C GLY A 21 6.05 -15.69 -12.53
N HIS A 22 6.75 -16.64 -11.95
CA HIS A 22 6.11 -17.79 -11.32
C HIS A 22 5.75 -17.46 -9.88
N ILE A 23 4.45 -17.39 -9.59
CA ILE A 23 3.94 -17.36 -8.23
C ILE A 23 3.39 -18.75 -7.92
N PRO A 24 3.93 -19.45 -6.92
CA PRO A 24 3.34 -20.69 -6.48
C PRO A 24 2.00 -20.39 -5.76
N PHE A 25 0.93 -20.99 -6.24
CA PHE A 25 -0.35 -21.02 -5.55
C PHE A 25 -0.61 -22.39 -4.96
N VAL A 26 -1.12 -22.41 -3.75
CA VAL A 26 -1.63 -23.64 -3.15
C VAL A 26 -3.02 -23.91 -3.71
N THR A 27 -3.27 -25.14 -4.15
CA THR A 27 -4.52 -25.50 -4.81
C THR A 27 -5.71 -25.54 -3.84
N ALA A 28 -6.91 -25.57 -4.39
CA ALA A 28 -8.18 -25.60 -3.65
C ALA A 28 -8.41 -26.81 -2.74
N THR A 29 -7.50 -27.78 -2.71
CA THR A 29 -7.53 -28.91 -1.76
C THR A 29 -7.16 -28.47 -0.35
N VAL A 30 -6.47 -27.34 -0.19
CA VAL A 30 -6.17 -26.76 1.11
C VAL A 30 -7.38 -25.94 1.59
N ARG A 31 -7.88 -26.27 2.76
CA ARG A 31 -9.00 -25.53 3.37
C ARG A 31 -8.46 -24.32 4.11
N GLY A 32 -8.84 -23.13 3.69
CA GLY A 32 -8.50 -21.89 4.39
C GLY A 32 -8.09 -20.76 3.45
N ALA A 33 -7.85 -19.60 4.03
CA ALA A 33 -7.24 -18.45 3.39
C ALA A 33 -5.72 -18.52 3.55
N PHE A 34 -5.00 -17.98 2.58
CA PHE A 34 -3.54 -17.88 2.62
C PHE A 34 -3.15 -16.43 2.69
N SER A 35 -2.10 -16.12 3.44
CA SER A 35 -1.50 -14.80 3.38
C SER A 35 -0.69 -14.66 2.08
N ASP A 36 -0.62 -13.44 1.58
CA ASP A 36 0.31 -13.02 0.54
C ASP A 36 1.38 -12.10 1.18
N ASP A 37 2.30 -11.58 0.39
CA ASP A 37 3.45 -10.80 0.89
C ASP A 37 3.03 -9.59 1.75
N ASP A 38 1.94 -8.94 1.42
CA ASP A 38 1.43 -7.78 2.15
C ASP A 38 1.13 -8.14 3.62
N THR A 39 0.30 -9.16 3.85
CA THR A 39 -0.05 -9.62 5.19
C THR A 39 1.17 -10.22 5.92
N ASP A 40 2.04 -10.92 5.22
CA ASP A 40 3.27 -11.48 5.79
C ASP A 40 4.22 -10.37 6.28
N ILE A 41 4.36 -9.25 5.54
CA ILE A 41 5.16 -8.09 5.94
C ILE A 41 4.54 -7.39 7.15
N GLU A 42 3.22 -7.25 7.21
CA GLU A 42 2.54 -6.71 8.40
C GLU A 42 2.76 -7.60 9.62
N PHE A 43 2.73 -8.92 9.45
CA PHE A 43 3.00 -9.85 10.55
C PHE A 43 4.46 -9.74 11.06
N VAL A 44 5.43 -9.58 10.16
CA VAL A 44 6.83 -9.30 10.52
C VAL A 44 6.94 -7.96 11.24
N THR A 45 6.18 -6.94 10.81
CA THR A 45 6.11 -5.64 11.49
C THR A 45 5.56 -5.77 12.90
N LEU A 46 4.46 -6.52 13.09
CA LEU A 46 3.91 -6.80 14.42
C LEU A 46 4.94 -7.49 15.32
N HIS A 47 5.61 -8.52 14.81
CA HIS A 47 6.67 -9.23 15.53
C HIS A 47 7.82 -8.30 15.93
N ALA A 48 8.24 -7.40 15.03
CA ALA A 48 9.27 -6.42 15.33
C ALA A 48 8.84 -5.42 16.41
N VAL A 49 7.58 -4.97 16.39
CA VAL A 49 7.02 -4.09 17.42
C VAL A 49 6.88 -4.82 18.77
N GLU A 50 6.51 -6.10 18.79
CA GLU A 50 6.52 -6.90 20.02
C GLU A 50 7.91 -7.01 20.64
N ARG A 51 8.95 -7.08 19.80
CA ARG A 51 10.35 -7.21 20.26
C ARG A 51 10.98 -5.89 20.68
N TYR A 52 10.75 -4.82 19.94
CA TYR A 52 11.46 -3.54 20.09
C TYR A 52 10.58 -2.39 20.59
N GLY A 53 9.27 -2.57 20.63
CA GLY A 53 8.30 -1.53 20.99
C GLY A 53 7.92 -0.61 19.83
N LEU A 54 7.01 0.34 20.10
CA LEU A 54 6.55 1.30 19.11
C LEU A 54 7.61 2.33 18.67
N ASP A 55 8.65 2.52 19.48
CA ASP A 55 9.77 3.42 19.17
C ASP A 55 10.88 2.74 18.34
N ILE A 56 10.56 1.59 17.73
CA ILE A 56 11.46 0.83 16.85
C ILE A 56 12.14 1.75 15.83
N THR A 57 13.44 1.55 15.66
CA THR A 57 14.30 2.33 14.77
C THR A 57 14.44 1.71 13.38
N TYR A 58 14.95 2.48 12.41
CA TYR A 58 15.23 1.96 11.08
C TYR A 58 16.23 0.79 11.04
N PRO A 59 17.33 0.79 11.82
CA PRO A 59 18.20 -0.39 11.91
C PRO A 59 17.46 -1.65 12.38
N GLU A 60 16.60 -1.54 13.40
CA GLU A 60 15.86 -2.67 13.96
C GLU A 60 14.81 -3.24 12.99
N ILE A 61 14.06 -2.38 12.31
CA ILE A 61 13.11 -2.86 11.28
C ILE A 61 13.84 -3.45 10.07
N THR A 62 15.00 -2.90 9.70
CA THR A 62 15.84 -3.46 8.64
C THR A 62 16.33 -4.86 9.02
N GLU A 63 16.78 -5.06 10.26
CA GLU A 63 17.16 -6.39 10.78
C GLU A 63 16.00 -7.37 10.72
N ALA A 64 14.80 -6.95 11.13
CA ALA A 64 13.60 -7.78 11.08
C ALA A 64 13.26 -8.20 9.65
N TRP A 65 13.32 -7.28 8.70
CA TRP A 65 13.11 -7.57 7.28
C TRP A 65 14.15 -8.55 6.72
N MET A 66 15.43 -8.34 7.02
CA MET A 66 16.50 -9.25 6.59
C MET A 66 16.36 -10.66 7.17
N THR A 67 15.83 -10.77 8.38
CA THR A 67 15.71 -12.04 9.09
C THR A 67 14.48 -12.84 8.64
N HIS A 68 13.36 -12.16 8.37
CA HIS A 68 12.06 -12.82 8.22
C HIS A 68 11.45 -12.70 6.83
N ILE A 69 11.87 -11.74 6.01
CA ILE A 69 11.34 -11.55 4.66
C ILE A 69 12.33 -12.11 3.64
N ASN A 70 11.90 -13.12 2.89
CA ASN A 70 12.72 -13.83 1.92
C ASN A 70 12.33 -13.48 0.48
N ASP A 71 11.83 -14.50 -0.24
CA ASP A 71 11.37 -14.42 -1.62
C ASP A 71 9.85 -14.15 -1.67
N PHE A 72 9.31 -14.03 -2.89
CA PHE A 72 7.88 -13.85 -3.17
C PHE A 72 7.27 -12.54 -2.65
N ILE A 73 8.09 -11.50 -2.58
CA ILE A 73 7.68 -10.11 -2.36
C ILE A 73 7.82 -9.31 -3.66
N TRP A 74 7.09 -8.19 -3.76
CA TRP A 74 6.94 -7.48 -5.02
C TRP A 74 7.68 -6.15 -5.06
N VAL A 75 7.93 -5.73 -6.28
CA VAL A 75 8.38 -4.41 -6.75
C VAL A 75 9.22 -3.59 -5.78
N ALA A 76 8.65 -2.60 -5.09
CA ALA A 76 9.41 -1.71 -4.20
C ALA A 76 9.86 -2.43 -2.92
N ASN A 77 9.05 -3.37 -2.40
CA ASN A 77 9.42 -4.24 -1.29
C ASN A 77 10.65 -5.09 -1.65
N ARG A 78 10.64 -5.73 -2.81
CA ARG A 78 11.77 -6.55 -3.29
C ARG A 78 13.03 -5.71 -3.49
N GLU A 79 12.91 -4.54 -4.11
CA GLU A 79 14.08 -3.68 -4.30
C GLU A 79 14.66 -3.19 -2.97
N ALA A 80 13.81 -2.79 -2.02
CA ALA A 80 14.25 -2.43 -0.67
C ALA A 80 14.97 -3.61 0.02
N ARG A 81 14.41 -4.82 -0.05
CA ARG A 81 15.04 -6.01 0.51
C ARG A 81 16.40 -6.34 -0.14
N ASN A 82 16.50 -6.19 -1.47
CA ASN A 82 17.76 -6.34 -2.19
C ASN A 82 18.81 -5.29 -1.82
N LEU A 83 18.37 -4.07 -1.49
CA LEU A 83 19.26 -3.00 -1.01
C LEU A 83 19.75 -3.30 0.41
N MET A 84 18.90 -3.86 1.27
CA MET A 84 19.29 -4.33 2.61
C MET A 84 20.38 -5.39 2.53
N ASP A 85 20.31 -6.34 1.61
CA ASP A 85 21.37 -7.35 1.38
C ASP A 85 22.71 -6.74 0.93
N LYS A 86 22.66 -5.53 0.33
CA LYS A 86 23.85 -4.74 -0.03
C LYS A 86 24.35 -3.84 1.10
N GLY A 87 23.74 -3.92 2.29
CA GLY A 87 24.12 -3.16 3.47
C GLY A 87 23.43 -1.80 3.61
N PHE A 88 22.42 -1.50 2.79
CA PHE A 88 21.61 -0.30 3.02
C PHE A 88 20.67 -0.49 4.20
N VAL A 89 20.45 0.56 4.96
CA VAL A 89 19.50 0.61 6.07
C VAL A 89 18.37 1.55 5.68
N ALA A 90 17.13 1.22 6.05
CA ALA A 90 16.02 2.16 5.87
C ALA A 90 16.33 3.49 6.60
N PRO A 91 15.93 4.64 6.10
CA PRO A 91 15.08 4.89 4.94
C PRO A 91 15.84 4.97 3.60
N ASP A 92 17.14 4.71 3.57
CA ASP A 92 17.94 4.78 2.34
C ASP A 92 17.49 3.72 1.30
N THR A 93 16.86 2.63 1.77
CA THR A 93 16.26 1.59 0.92
C THR A 93 15.03 2.05 0.13
N GLY A 94 14.34 3.08 0.62
CA GLY A 94 13.16 3.65 -0.05
C GLY A 94 13.48 4.88 -0.94
N ARG A 95 14.66 5.50 -0.75
CA ARG A 95 15.01 6.72 -1.49
C ARG A 95 14.98 6.52 -3.00
N LYS A 96 14.44 7.49 -3.72
CA LYS A 96 14.29 7.44 -5.17
C LYS A 96 15.62 7.33 -5.94
N GLU A 97 16.72 7.73 -5.34
CA GLU A 97 18.06 7.55 -5.87
C GLU A 97 18.53 6.09 -5.82
N ASN A 98 18.00 5.29 -4.90
CA ASN A 98 18.41 3.92 -4.65
C ASN A 98 17.35 2.91 -5.12
N ASN A 99 16.08 3.18 -4.84
CA ASN A 99 14.95 2.31 -5.18
C ASN A 99 14.23 2.81 -6.43
N LYS A 100 14.46 2.17 -7.56
CA LYS A 100 13.80 2.53 -8.84
C LYS A 100 12.28 2.38 -8.82
N HIS A 101 11.73 1.70 -7.82
CA HIS A 101 10.30 1.45 -7.62
C HIS A 101 9.67 2.35 -6.54
N TRP A 102 10.37 3.37 -6.06
CA TRP A 102 10.02 4.29 -4.98
C TRP A 102 8.60 4.90 -5.04
N PHE A 103 7.95 4.85 -6.19
CA PHE A 103 6.63 5.43 -6.45
C PHE A 103 5.50 4.39 -6.54
N GLN A 104 5.78 3.12 -6.29
CA GLN A 104 4.81 2.04 -6.45
C GLN A 104 3.96 1.81 -5.20
N ILE A 105 2.95 0.94 -5.32
CA ILE A 105 1.85 0.80 -4.36
C ILE A 105 2.29 0.22 -3.00
N ASP A 106 3.40 -0.49 -2.96
CA ASP A 106 3.80 -1.37 -1.87
C ASP A 106 3.55 -0.85 -0.43
N PRO A 107 3.91 0.41 -0.07
CA PRO A 107 3.69 0.85 1.31
C PRO A 107 2.21 1.13 1.64
N GLN A 108 1.31 1.14 0.67
CA GLN A 108 -0.12 1.24 0.94
C GLN A 108 -0.71 -0.08 1.45
N LEU A 109 -0.03 -1.18 1.17
CA LEU A 109 -0.49 -2.55 1.37
C LEU A 109 0.16 -3.23 2.59
N VAL A 110 1.17 -2.59 3.20
CA VAL A 110 1.97 -3.19 4.28
C VAL A 110 2.17 -2.27 5.48
N ASN A 111 1.49 -1.13 5.53
CA ASN A 111 1.72 -0.11 6.57
C ASN A 111 0.47 0.27 7.38
N GLU A 112 -0.66 -0.38 7.17
CA GLU A 112 -1.90 -0.14 7.91
C GLU A 112 -1.69 -0.36 9.41
N ILE A 113 -0.94 -1.37 9.77
CA ILE A 113 -0.62 -1.73 11.15
C ILE A 113 0.05 -0.57 11.92
N TRP A 114 0.94 0.20 11.26
CA TRP A 114 1.59 1.34 11.92
C TRP A 114 0.59 2.39 12.38
N SER A 115 -0.48 2.59 11.62
CA SER A 115 -1.53 3.57 11.95
C SER A 115 -2.54 3.01 12.94
N ALA A 116 -2.79 1.71 12.91
CA ALA A 116 -3.68 1.02 13.84
C ALA A 116 -3.17 1.05 15.30
N PHE A 117 -1.86 1.20 15.51
CA PHE A 117 -1.29 1.40 16.85
C PHE A 117 -1.61 2.75 17.49
N TYR A 118 -2.14 3.71 16.72
CA TYR A 118 -2.44 5.08 17.18
C TYR A 118 -3.92 5.44 16.99
N PRO A 119 -4.89 4.72 17.64
CA PRO A 119 -6.33 4.98 17.46
C PRO A 119 -6.70 6.39 17.88
N GLY A 120 -7.27 7.20 16.97
CA GLY A 120 -7.66 8.58 17.18
C GLY A 120 -6.50 9.59 17.26
N MET A 121 -5.27 9.13 17.25
CA MET A 121 -4.05 9.96 17.32
C MET A 121 -3.52 10.21 15.90
N VAL A 122 -4.29 10.93 15.09
CA VAL A 122 -4.08 11.08 13.65
C VAL A 122 -2.70 11.63 13.29
N GLU A 123 -2.16 12.57 14.07
CA GLU A 123 -0.84 13.15 13.83
C GLU A 123 0.26 12.09 13.98
N GLN A 124 0.26 11.36 15.10
CA GLN A 124 1.22 10.27 15.35
C GLN A 124 1.08 9.14 14.33
N ALA A 125 -0.16 8.78 13.98
CA ALA A 125 -0.43 7.78 12.97
C ALA A 125 0.16 8.17 11.60
N THR A 126 0.01 9.42 11.18
CA THR A 126 0.55 9.91 9.91
C THR A 126 2.08 10.00 9.91
N GLU A 127 2.69 10.41 11.02
CA GLU A 127 4.14 10.40 11.19
C GLU A 127 4.70 8.98 11.09
N ARG A 128 4.02 8.02 11.73
CA ARG A 128 4.44 6.63 11.71
C ARG A 128 4.18 5.95 10.37
N ALA A 129 3.05 6.27 9.70
CA ALA A 129 2.78 5.84 8.33
C ALA A 129 3.86 6.33 7.35
N LEU A 130 4.28 7.59 7.46
CA LEU A 130 5.39 8.13 6.66
C LEU A 130 6.70 7.40 6.98
N TRP A 131 6.98 7.15 8.25
CA TRP A 131 8.16 6.42 8.69
C TRP A 131 8.20 5.03 8.06
N GLY A 132 7.12 4.26 8.14
CA GLY A 132 7.01 2.94 7.52
C GLY A 132 7.10 3.00 6.01
N ALA A 133 6.40 3.93 5.36
CA ALA A 133 6.42 4.09 3.91
C ALA A 133 7.83 4.35 3.35
N ARG A 134 8.70 5.01 4.11
CA ARG A 134 10.08 5.29 3.73
C ARG A 134 11.01 4.07 3.72
N ILE A 135 10.55 2.93 4.17
CA ILE A 135 11.32 1.68 4.01
C ILE A 135 11.44 1.35 2.51
N THR A 136 10.42 1.62 1.72
CA THR A 136 10.31 1.21 0.32
C THR A 136 10.12 2.35 -0.67
N ASN A 137 9.54 3.48 -0.22
CA ASN A 137 9.11 4.58 -1.09
C ASN A 137 9.66 5.93 -0.64
N ASP A 138 9.53 6.92 -1.54
CA ASP A 138 9.99 8.28 -1.30
C ASP A 138 9.02 9.31 -1.89
N ASP A 139 9.25 10.59 -1.59
CA ASP A 139 8.55 11.75 -2.14
C ASP A 139 7.02 11.53 -2.15
N TRP A 140 6.35 11.88 -3.25
CA TRP A 140 4.90 11.72 -3.37
C TRP A 140 4.42 10.24 -3.37
N GLY A 141 5.32 9.29 -3.60
CA GLY A 141 5.05 7.85 -3.49
C GLY A 141 4.61 7.42 -2.09
N THR A 142 4.93 8.20 -1.05
CA THR A 142 4.52 7.95 0.34
C THR A 142 3.15 8.55 0.71
N HIS A 143 2.64 9.49 -0.10
CA HIS A 143 1.45 10.27 0.27
C HIS A 143 0.18 9.43 0.44
N PRO A 144 -0.12 8.43 -0.41
CA PRO A 144 -1.29 7.58 -0.18
C PRO A 144 -1.24 6.86 1.17
N THR A 145 -0.10 6.30 1.54
CA THR A 145 0.10 5.62 2.84
C THR A 145 -0.19 6.56 4.01
N ILE A 146 0.28 7.81 3.95
CA ILE A 146 -0.01 8.82 4.97
C ILE A 146 -1.52 9.10 5.06
N ALA A 147 -2.19 9.24 3.92
CA ALA A 147 -3.61 9.53 3.87
C ALA A 147 -4.46 8.37 4.41
N TYR A 148 -4.13 7.14 4.03
CA TYR A 148 -4.76 5.94 4.58
C TYR A 148 -4.50 5.82 6.08
N GLY A 149 -3.27 6.04 6.53
CA GLY A 149 -2.93 6.01 7.95
C GLY A 149 -3.75 7.01 8.79
N ALA A 150 -3.95 8.21 8.25
CA ALA A 150 -4.82 9.20 8.88
C ALA A 150 -6.28 8.71 9.00
N MET A 151 -6.79 8.07 7.94
CA MET A 151 -8.15 7.53 7.94
C MET A 151 -8.30 6.35 8.90
N ILE A 152 -7.36 5.41 8.89
CA ILE A 152 -7.37 4.24 9.78
C ILE A 152 -7.41 4.70 11.24
N SER A 153 -6.50 5.58 11.64
CA SER A 153 -6.48 6.12 13.00
C SER A 153 -7.79 6.81 13.39
N ALA A 154 -8.35 7.62 12.50
CA ALA A 154 -9.60 8.34 12.75
C ALA A 154 -10.81 7.40 12.78
N ALA A 155 -10.81 6.32 12.00
CA ALA A 155 -11.94 5.40 11.84
C ALA A 155 -12.27 4.61 13.10
N PHE A 156 -11.38 4.56 14.09
CA PHE A 156 -11.70 4.00 15.41
C PHE A 156 -12.81 4.80 16.13
N PHE A 157 -13.02 6.08 15.75
CA PHE A 157 -13.97 6.98 16.43
C PHE A 157 -14.89 7.75 15.47
N GLU A 158 -14.65 7.67 14.17
CA GLU A 158 -15.44 8.36 13.14
C GLU A 158 -15.86 7.36 12.05
N SER A 159 -17.16 7.28 11.76
CA SER A 159 -17.71 6.41 10.73
C SER A 159 -18.17 7.14 9.46
N ASP A 160 -18.23 8.49 9.51
CA ASP A 160 -18.60 9.29 8.34
C ASP A 160 -17.45 9.33 7.33
N VAL A 161 -17.62 8.61 6.21
CA VAL A 161 -16.64 8.52 5.12
C VAL A 161 -16.23 9.91 4.61
N ASN A 162 -17.17 10.86 4.51
CA ASN A 162 -16.84 12.21 4.04
C ASN A 162 -15.95 12.99 5.03
N LYS A 163 -16.08 12.72 6.33
CA LYS A 163 -15.17 13.30 7.33
C LYS A 163 -13.80 12.62 7.27
N LEU A 164 -13.75 11.30 7.14
CA LEU A 164 -12.52 10.56 6.95
C LEU A 164 -11.74 11.04 5.71
N MET A 165 -12.43 11.23 4.58
CA MET A 165 -11.83 11.82 3.37
C MET A 165 -11.26 13.23 3.60
N LYS A 166 -11.92 14.06 4.39
CA LYS A 166 -11.40 15.41 4.73
C LYS A 166 -10.13 15.32 5.60
N ILE A 167 -10.06 14.34 6.49
CA ILE A 167 -8.87 14.07 7.31
C ILE A 167 -7.72 13.63 6.38
N ALA A 168 -7.95 12.67 5.49
CA ALA A 168 -6.97 12.19 4.52
C ALA A 168 -6.39 13.33 3.65
N VAL A 169 -7.25 14.18 3.09
CA VAL A 169 -6.80 15.33 2.26
C VAL A 169 -5.93 16.30 3.04
N LYS A 170 -6.17 16.47 4.34
CA LYS A 170 -5.41 17.40 5.20
C LYS A 170 -4.07 16.84 5.65
N SER A 171 -3.92 15.50 5.68
CA SER A 171 -2.73 14.83 6.19
C SER A 171 -1.55 14.83 5.23
N VAL A 172 -1.78 15.13 3.95
CA VAL A 172 -0.75 15.11 2.91
C VAL A 172 -0.42 16.51 2.40
N PRO A 173 0.76 16.71 1.79
CA PRO A 173 1.15 17.99 1.24
C PRO A 173 0.13 18.55 0.25
N ARG A 174 -0.40 19.72 0.52
CA ARG A 174 -1.52 20.34 -0.22
C ARG A 174 -1.29 20.45 -1.74
N LYS A 175 -0.04 20.66 -2.16
CA LYS A 175 0.35 20.84 -3.57
C LYS A 175 0.81 19.53 -4.24
N GLY A 176 0.82 18.41 -3.51
CA GLY A 176 1.21 17.10 -4.04
C GLY A 176 0.17 16.53 -5.00
N PRO A 177 0.60 15.63 -5.91
CA PRO A 177 -0.27 15.01 -6.91
C PRO A 177 -1.40 14.21 -6.27
N PHE A 178 -1.15 13.51 -5.17
CA PHE A 178 -2.15 12.72 -4.48
C PHE A 178 -3.24 13.60 -3.83
N ALA A 179 -2.87 14.71 -3.17
CA ALA A 179 -3.85 15.64 -2.62
C ALA A 179 -4.70 16.32 -3.70
N GLU A 180 -4.14 16.57 -4.89
CA GLU A 180 -4.90 17.04 -6.05
C GLU A 180 -5.90 15.97 -6.48
N GLY A 181 -5.43 14.73 -6.65
CA GLY A 181 -6.25 13.60 -7.05
C GLY A 181 -7.41 13.33 -6.10
N MET A 182 -7.16 13.29 -4.78
CA MET A 182 -8.22 13.12 -3.79
C MET A 182 -9.32 14.20 -3.89
N ARG A 183 -8.94 15.47 -4.09
CA ARG A 183 -9.93 16.54 -4.31
C ARG A 183 -10.73 16.34 -5.59
N ASP A 184 -10.11 15.83 -6.63
CA ASP A 184 -10.78 15.49 -7.89
C ASP A 184 -11.74 14.32 -7.71
N VAL A 185 -11.31 13.24 -7.07
CA VAL A 185 -12.15 12.06 -6.77
C VAL A 185 -13.39 12.46 -5.97
N ILE A 186 -13.22 13.25 -4.91
CA ILE A 186 -14.36 13.78 -4.10
C ILE A 186 -15.31 14.63 -4.97
N ARG A 187 -14.77 15.43 -5.88
CA ARG A 187 -15.58 16.24 -6.79
C ARG A 187 -16.31 15.39 -7.84
N TRP A 188 -15.64 14.39 -8.39
CA TRP A 188 -16.21 13.49 -9.38
C TRP A 188 -17.29 12.59 -8.77
N HIS A 189 -17.06 12.03 -7.58
CA HIS A 189 -18.07 11.28 -6.84
C HIS A 189 -19.38 12.08 -6.66
N LYS A 190 -19.32 13.38 -6.34
CA LYS A 190 -20.50 14.24 -6.23
C LYS A 190 -21.21 14.50 -7.57
N LYS A 191 -20.57 14.24 -8.69
CA LYS A 191 -21.06 14.57 -10.02
C LYS A 191 -21.50 13.33 -10.81
N HIS A 192 -20.99 12.17 -10.47
CA HIS A 192 -21.21 10.93 -11.20
C HIS A 192 -21.60 9.83 -10.22
N ASP A 193 -22.76 9.21 -10.44
CA ASP A 193 -23.26 8.11 -9.60
C ASP A 193 -22.58 6.77 -9.95
N ASP A 194 -22.07 6.63 -11.19
CA ASP A 194 -21.34 5.43 -11.63
C ASP A 194 -19.83 5.58 -11.34
N TRP A 195 -19.31 4.70 -10.49
CA TRP A 195 -17.90 4.65 -10.14
C TRP A 195 -16.97 4.40 -11.34
N ARG A 196 -17.46 3.70 -12.39
CA ARG A 196 -16.69 3.44 -13.61
C ARG A 196 -16.29 4.72 -14.32
N THR A 197 -17.18 5.72 -14.31
CA THR A 197 -16.88 7.05 -14.85
C THR A 197 -15.75 7.72 -14.06
N THR A 198 -15.81 7.67 -12.73
CA THR A 198 -14.75 8.25 -11.89
C THR A 198 -13.43 7.47 -12.04
N ARG A 199 -13.46 6.14 -12.12
CA ARG A 199 -12.29 5.31 -12.43
C ARG A 199 -11.62 5.74 -13.74
N GLN A 200 -12.39 5.92 -14.80
CA GLN A 200 -11.87 6.37 -16.10
C GLN A 200 -11.22 7.76 -15.99
N LEU A 201 -11.83 8.69 -15.28
CA LEU A 201 -11.28 10.04 -15.04
C LEU A 201 -9.98 10.00 -14.23
N ILE A 202 -9.85 9.10 -13.26
CA ILE A 202 -8.60 8.86 -12.53
C ILE A 202 -7.53 8.38 -13.52
N HIS A 203 -7.83 7.37 -14.32
CA HIS A 203 -6.91 6.84 -15.31
C HIS A 203 -6.44 7.92 -16.28
N ASP A 204 -7.37 8.62 -16.93
CA ASP A 204 -7.07 9.61 -17.97
C ASP A 204 -6.18 10.76 -17.46
N LYS A 205 -6.33 11.12 -16.18
CA LYS A 205 -5.59 12.26 -15.62
C LYS A 205 -4.32 11.86 -14.86
N TYR A 206 -4.31 10.71 -14.18
CA TYR A 206 -3.27 10.38 -13.21
C TYR A 206 -2.38 9.20 -13.61
N TYR A 207 -2.75 8.41 -14.60
CA TYR A 207 -1.95 7.27 -15.07
C TYR A 207 -0.60 7.71 -15.67
N ALA A 208 -0.58 8.81 -16.40
CA ALA A 208 0.62 9.45 -16.93
C ALA A 208 0.72 10.91 -16.43
N TYR A 209 0.62 11.09 -15.11
CA TYR A 209 0.56 12.42 -14.51
C TYR A 209 1.83 13.20 -14.71
N LYS A 210 1.69 14.44 -15.19
CA LYS A 210 2.78 15.40 -15.29
C LYS A 210 2.28 16.81 -14.98
N ARG A 211 2.93 17.45 -14.01
CA ARG A 211 2.65 18.84 -13.66
C ARG A 211 3.90 19.56 -13.16
N GLY A 212 4.40 20.51 -13.94
CA GLY A 212 5.67 21.19 -13.67
C GLY A 212 6.83 20.21 -13.66
N SER A 213 7.57 20.15 -12.56
CA SER A 213 8.68 19.20 -12.36
C SER A 213 8.22 17.84 -11.79
N VAL A 214 6.94 17.68 -11.43
CA VAL A 214 6.43 16.42 -10.90
C VAL A 214 5.91 15.58 -12.06
N GLU A 215 6.47 14.39 -12.17
CA GLU A 215 6.06 13.38 -13.16
C GLU A 215 5.89 12.05 -12.44
N ALA A 216 4.74 11.39 -12.66
CA ALA A 216 4.52 10.03 -12.21
C ALA A 216 4.86 9.08 -13.38
N PRO A 217 5.79 8.14 -13.18
CA PRO A 217 6.04 7.11 -14.18
C PRO A 217 4.77 6.31 -14.48
N VAL A 218 4.56 5.99 -15.75
CA VAL A 218 3.45 5.14 -16.19
C VAL A 218 3.64 3.74 -15.63
N SER A 219 2.73 3.33 -14.76
CA SER A 219 2.79 2.00 -14.13
C SER A 219 1.41 1.62 -13.61
N VAL A 220 1.01 0.37 -13.84
CA VAL A 220 -0.23 -0.21 -13.30
C VAL A 220 -0.19 -0.32 -11.76
N VAL A 221 0.99 -0.40 -11.19
CA VAL A 221 1.21 -0.47 -9.73
C VAL A 221 1.69 0.87 -9.15
N SER A 222 1.37 1.99 -9.80
CA SER A 222 1.68 3.32 -9.26
C SER A 222 0.85 3.61 -8.01
N SER A 223 1.50 4.05 -6.93
CA SER A 223 0.83 4.46 -5.68
C SER A 223 -0.20 5.57 -5.90
N LEU A 224 0.06 6.47 -6.85
CA LEU A 224 -0.86 7.58 -7.16
C LEU A 224 -2.20 7.06 -7.68
N VAL A 225 -2.20 6.24 -8.72
CA VAL A 225 -3.42 5.74 -9.35
C VAL A 225 -4.16 4.78 -8.41
N ASN A 226 -3.43 3.82 -7.84
CA ASN A 226 -4.03 2.83 -6.95
C ASN A 226 -4.58 3.47 -5.67
N GLY A 227 -3.84 4.38 -5.05
CA GLY A 227 -4.34 5.13 -3.90
C GLY A 227 -5.60 5.95 -4.21
N LEU A 228 -5.69 6.58 -5.40
CA LEU A 228 -6.90 7.30 -5.81
C LEU A 228 -8.06 6.36 -6.10
N THR A 229 -7.80 5.19 -6.68
CA THR A 229 -8.81 4.17 -6.93
C THR A 229 -9.37 3.60 -5.63
N GLY A 230 -8.53 3.33 -4.62
CA GLY A 230 -8.97 2.92 -3.31
C GLY A 230 -9.82 3.99 -2.60
N MET A 231 -9.43 5.29 -2.68
CA MET A 231 -10.25 6.38 -2.16
C MET A 231 -11.61 6.48 -2.87
N MET A 232 -11.65 6.24 -4.18
CA MET A 232 -12.89 6.16 -4.94
C MET A 232 -13.75 4.97 -4.46
N ALA A 233 -13.16 3.79 -4.29
CA ALA A 233 -13.87 2.60 -3.82
C ALA A 233 -14.52 2.83 -2.45
N ILE A 234 -13.82 3.45 -1.51
CA ILE A 234 -14.36 3.80 -0.19
C ILE A 234 -15.55 4.76 -0.29
N LEU A 235 -15.49 5.75 -1.20
CA LEU A 235 -16.60 6.72 -1.39
C LEU A 235 -17.85 6.08 -2.00
N TYR A 236 -17.69 5.25 -3.04
CA TYR A 236 -18.81 4.60 -3.72
C TYR A 236 -19.33 3.35 -2.99
N GLY A 237 -18.50 2.74 -2.16
CA GLY A 237 -18.85 1.55 -1.39
C GLY A 237 -19.83 1.81 -0.25
N GLU A 238 -19.92 3.04 0.26
CA GLU A 238 -20.88 3.45 1.32
C GLU A 238 -20.94 2.50 2.52
N GLY A 239 -19.83 1.80 2.83
CA GLY A 239 -19.75 0.81 3.89
C GLY A 239 -20.01 -0.63 3.45
N ASP A 240 -20.31 -0.89 2.18
CA ASP A 240 -20.37 -2.24 1.64
C ASP A 240 -18.95 -2.73 1.31
N CYS A 241 -18.47 -3.66 2.14
CA CYS A 241 -17.10 -4.18 2.01
C CYS A 241 -16.85 -4.94 0.69
N LEU A 242 -17.87 -5.49 0.05
CA LEU A 242 -17.71 -6.13 -1.26
C LEU A 242 -17.48 -5.14 -2.39
N LEU A 243 -17.92 -3.88 -2.22
CA LEU A 243 -17.72 -2.84 -3.21
C LEU A 243 -16.37 -2.11 -3.06
N TYR A 244 -15.78 -2.08 -1.87
CA TYR A 244 -14.50 -1.39 -1.66
C TYR A 244 -13.32 -2.31 -1.35
N THR A 245 -13.51 -3.63 -1.23
CA THR A 245 -12.42 -4.59 -1.27
C THR A 245 -12.04 -4.87 -2.72
N SER A 246 -11.56 -3.87 -3.44
CA SER A 246 -10.88 -4.11 -4.69
C SER A 246 -9.39 -4.15 -4.42
N ASP A 247 -8.75 -5.26 -4.72
CA ASP A 247 -7.31 -5.23 -4.94
C ASP A 247 -7.06 -4.42 -6.20
N ALA A 248 -6.70 -3.15 -6.00
CA ALA A 248 -6.53 -2.21 -7.09
C ALA A 248 -5.42 -2.65 -8.08
N ALA A 249 -4.53 -3.55 -7.67
CA ALA A 249 -3.51 -4.12 -8.54
C ALA A 249 -4.05 -5.22 -9.46
N ASP A 250 -5.05 -5.98 -9.03
CA ASP A 250 -5.63 -7.07 -9.82
C ASP A 250 -6.65 -6.58 -10.86
N ASP A 251 -7.35 -5.48 -10.61
CA ASP A 251 -8.33 -4.92 -11.54
C ASP A 251 -7.73 -4.41 -12.87
N TRP A 252 -6.44 -4.11 -12.90
CA TRP A 252 -5.75 -3.68 -14.12
C TRP A 252 -5.20 -4.83 -14.97
N SER A 253 -5.11 -6.05 -14.41
CA SER A 253 -4.59 -7.24 -15.11
C SER A 253 -5.64 -8.02 -15.87
N SER A 254 -6.91 -7.70 -15.71
CA SER A 254 -8.06 -8.43 -16.31
C SER A 254 -8.78 -7.68 -17.43
N GLY A 255 -8.18 -6.61 -17.97
CA GLY A 255 -8.71 -5.84 -19.11
C GLY A 255 -7.91 -6.00 -20.38
#